data_a73572ba0001048881391c8b1d17c369
#
_entry.id   a73572ba0001048881391c8b1d17c369
#
_cell.length_a   1.000
_cell.length_b   1.000
_cell.length_c   1.000
_cell.angle_alpha   90.00
_cell.angle_beta   90.00
_cell.angle_gamma   90.00
#
_symmetry.space_group_name_H-M   'P 1'
#
loop_
_entity.id
_entity.type
_entity.pdbx_description
1 polymer ?
#
loop_
_entity_poly.entity_id
_entity_poly.type
_entity_poly.pdbx_seq_one_letter_code
_entity_poly.pdbx_strand_id
1 'polypeptide(L)'
;XKKCLSSILALALTFSLVGCSGGSGSTPSASGSASGDSSDPKVSMNVSVPDADNSYIYAAAQEFKSRVEEYSNGSIELTIYPNGSLYGGDGNAAISSVGNGSLDIVILASSLYASFDPSFYVVSVPYLFDDTKQLQDYLNSDIGKDLFNSVESMGITCLGSWTRSFRQVTNSKKPINSPADLEGMVLRTPSNSLYVEFFTACGANATPMSFSEVYNALQLNTLDGQENPVDVPATNNFYEVQKYISATNHIADAWIVGMNTNKLNGLTENQQNALHQAAEECQQWYVDYQAEKDGEMLKLLTDNGMEYNEVPEEDFQEFVSVSQELYPKFKEMVQNDELFDATVAFCGKA
;
A
#
# COMPACT_ATOMS: atom_id res chain seq x y z
N UNK A 1 -21.71 -30.79 -49.97
CA UNK A 1 -21.36 -31.16 -49.96
C UNK A 1 -20.68 -31.76 -49.80
N LYS A 2 -19.95 -32.19 -50.14
CA LYS A 2 -19.13 -33.40 -50.32
C LYS A 2 -17.86 -33.26 -49.49
N LYS A 3 -17.63 -34.05 -48.51
CA LYS A 3 -17.08 -35.41 -48.46
C LYS A 3 -15.60 -35.49 -48.89
N CYS A 4 -14.81 -36.00 -48.04
CA CYS A 4 -13.87 -37.15 -48.03
C CYS A 4 -12.44 -36.73 -47.86
N LEU A 5 -11.47 -37.40 -47.33
CA LEU A 5 -11.32 -38.72 -46.71
C LEU A 5 -9.89 -38.84 -46.20
N SER A 6 -9.72 -39.54 -45.11
CA SER A 6 -8.60 -40.21 -44.47
C SER A 6 -7.31 -40.44 -45.25
N SER A 7 -6.20 -40.42 -44.54
CA SER A 7 -5.23 -41.52 -44.66
C SER A 7 -4.27 -41.55 -43.46
N ILE A 8 -4.29 -42.69 -42.82
CA ILE A 8 -3.37 -43.16 -41.76
C ILE A 8 -2.15 -43.75 -42.43
N LEU A 9 -0.97 -43.54 -41.88
CA LEU A 9 0.13 -44.43 -42.13
C LEU A 9 1.05 -44.51 -40.90
N ALA A 10 1.06 -45.67 -40.32
CA ALA A 10 1.96 -46.10 -39.26
C ALA A 10 3.11 -46.93 -39.90
N LEU A 11 4.29 -46.83 -39.28
CA LEU A 11 5.32 -47.90 -39.35
C LEU A 11 6.48 -47.46 -38.48
N ALA A 12 6.78 -48.05 -37.41
CA ALA A 12 7.34 -49.34 -37.04
C ALA A 12 8.84 -49.21 -36.69
N LEU A 13 9.10 -49.67 -35.49
CA LEU A 13 10.32 -49.88 -34.73
C LEU A 13 11.52 -50.49 -35.47
N THR A 14 12.72 -50.12 -35.02
CA THR A 14 13.81 -51.11 -34.92
C THR A 14 14.73 -50.78 -33.73
N PHE A 15 14.90 -51.81 -32.92
CA PHE A 15 15.87 -51.93 -31.84
C PHE A 15 17.28 -52.18 -32.40
N SER A 16 18.28 -51.64 -31.75
CA SER A 16 19.57 -52.33 -31.74
C SER A 16 20.40 -51.90 -30.53
N LEU A 17 20.68 -52.85 -29.70
CA LEU A 17 21.64 -52.84 -28.60
C LEU A 17 23.00 -53.26 -29.10
N VAL A 18 24.06 -52.63 -28.64
CA VAL A 18 25.43 -53.15 -28.41
C VAL A 18 26.19 -51.99 -27.83
N GLY A 19 26.91 -51.94 -26.70
CA GLY A 19 27.69 -52.87 -25.96
C GLY A 19 28.94 -52.11 -25.45
N CYS A 20 29.27 -52.27 -24.18
CA CYS A 20 30.27 -51.64 -23.32
C CYS A 20 31.64 -51.38 -23.89
N SER A 21 32.35 -50.32 -23.45
CA SER A 21 33.55 -50.42 -22.61
C SER A 21 34.23 -49.04 -22.38
N GLY A 22 34.66 -48.85 -21.23
CA GLY A 22 35.40 -47.99 -20.41
C GLY A 22 36.35 -46.88 -20.94
N GLY A 23 36.44 -45.82 -20.14
CA GLY A 23 37.48 -44.78 -20.28
C GLY A 23 37.18 -43.55 -19.45
N SER A 24 37.99 -43.29 -18.47
CA SER A 24 37.96 -42.11 -17.58
C SER A 24 38.17 -40.82 -18.36
N GLY A 25 37.43 -39.78 -17.98
CA GLY A 25 37.69 -38.43 -18.48
C GLY A 25 36.70 -37.42 -17.92
N SER A 26 37.22 -36.53 -17.18
CA SER A 26 36.75 -35.24 -16.63
C SER A 26 35.39 -34.70 -17.08
N THR A 27 34.63 -34.34 -16.08
CA THR A 27 33.36 -33.67 -16.12
C THR A 27 33.42 -32.24 -16.65
N PRO A 28 32.54 -31.83 -17.52
CA PRO A 28 32.16 -30.41 -17.63
C PRO A 28 30.92 -30.19 -16.78
N SER A 29 30.98 -29.19 -15.91
CA SER A 29 29.82 -28.71 -15.21
C SER A 29 28.81 -28.18 -16.21
N ALA A 30 27.76 -28.89 -16.38
CA ALA A 30 26.59 -28.35 -17.04
C ALA A 30 25.78 -27.63 -15.97
N SER A 31 25.71 -26.31 -16.07
CA SER A 31 24.74 -25.55 -15.29
C SER A 31 23.39 -25.88 -15.91
N GLY A 32 22.77 -26.88 -15.38
CA GLY A 32 21.37 -27.17 -15.69
C GLY A 32 20.52 -26.17 -14.93
N SER A 33 19.81 -25.34 -15.65
CA SER A 33 18.67 -24.63 -15.09
C SER A 33 17.68 -25.70 -14.63
N ALA A 34 17.70 -25.98 -13.35
CA ALA A 34 16.68 -26.83 -12.78
C ALA A 34 15.40 -25.98 -12.72
N SER A 35 14.53 -26.19 -13.66
CA SER A 35 13.13 -25.84 -13.47
C SER A 35 12.63 -26.88 -12.45
N GLY A 36 13.01 -26.68 -11.20
CA GLY A 36 12.58 -27.55 -10.14
C GLY A 36 11.15 -27.27 -9.79
N ASP A 37 10.28 -28.24 -10.02
CA ASP A 37 8.97 -28.24 -9.41
C ASP A 37 9.22 -28.18 -7.90
N SER A 38 8.65 -27.18 -7.25
CA SER A 38 8.78 -27.05 -5.79
C SER A 38 8.20 -28.28 -5.12
N SER A 39 8.90 -28.81 -4.12
CA SER A 39 8.37 -29.93 -3.32
C SER A 39 7.31 -29.43 -2.31
N ASP A 40 7.18 -28.12 -2.13
CA ASP A 40 6.21 -27.56 -1.19
C ASP A 40 4.77 -27.79 -1.70
N PRO A 41 3.81 -27.97 -0.78
CA PRO A 41 2.39 -28.07 -1.20
C PRO A 41 1.95 -26.81 -1.94
N LYS A 42 1.10 -26.99 -2.95
CA LYS A 42 0.53 -25.87 -3.68
C LYS A 42 -0.47 -25.13 -2.82
N VAL A 43 -0.40 -23.81 -2.80
CA VAL A 43 -1.29 -22.94 -2.02
C VAL A 43 -1.75 -21.80 -2.91
N SER A 44 -3.06 -21.54 -2.91
CA SER A 44 -3.65 -20.38 -3.58
C SER A 44 -4.20 -19.44 -2.53
N MET A 45 -3.89 -18.14 -2.65
CA MET A 45 -4.35 -17.15 -1.68
C MET A 45 -4.78 -15.88 -2.39
N ASN A 46 -5.66 -15.12 -1.72
CA ASN A 46 -6.09 -13.83 -2.24
C ASN A 46 -5.25 -12.70 -1.65
N VAL A 47 -5.09 -11.64 -2.45
CA VAL A 47 -4.49 -10.37 -2.02
C VAL A 47 -5.51 -9.29 -2.35
N SER A 48 -5.97 -8.56 -1.35
CA SER A 48 -6.96 -7.50 -1.54
C SER A 48 -6.32 -6.13 -1.44
N VAL A 49 -6.66 -5.24 -2.37
CA VAL A 49 -6.24 -3.83 -2.31
C VAL A 49 -7.47 -2.93 -2.43
N PRO A 50 -7.44 -1.72 -1.86
CA PRO A 50 -8.64 -0.86 -1.86
C PRO A 50 -8.89 -0.12 -3.17
N ASP A 51 -7.86 0.08 -3.99
CA ASP A 51 -7.94 0.92 -5.18
C ASP A 51 -8.16 0.09 -6.44
N ALA A 52 -8.39 0.79 -7.55
CA ALA A 52 -8.67 0.18 -8.86
C ALA A 52 -7.44 -0.51 -9.45
N ASP A 53 -7.66 -1.28 -10.50
CA ASP A 53 -6.60 -2.06 -11.14
C ASP A 53 -5.59 -1.24 -11.94
N ASN A 54 -5.80 0.07 -12.04
CA ASN A 54 -4.83 0.98 -12.65
C ASN A 54 -4.05 1.78 -11.59
N SER A 55 -4.20 1.45 -10.32
CA SER A 55 -3.60 2.21 -9.21
C SER A 55 -2.17 1.76 -8.93
N TYR A 56 -1.44 2.62 -8.22
CA TYR A 56 -0.09 2.29 -7.76
C TYR A 56 -0.08 1.06 -6.87
N ILE A 57 -1.04 0.97 -5.95
CA ILE A 57 -1.03 -0.15 -5.01
C ILE A 57 -1.36 -1.47 -5.72
N TYR A 58 -2.16 -1.41 -6.77
CA TYR A 58 -2.41 -2.61 -7.58
C TYR A 58 -1.13 -3.03 -8.30
N ALA A 59 -0.39 -2.07 -8.89
CA ALA A 59 0.90 -2.36 -9.52
C ALA A 59 1.89 -2.96 -8.54
N ALA A 60 1.92 -2.43 -7.31
CA ALA A 60 2.80 -2.98 -6.26
C ALA A 60 2.37 -4.39 -5.86
N ALA A 61 1.06 -4.63 -5.79
CA ALA A 61 0.54 -5.98 -5.51
C ALA A 61 0.93 -6.96 -6.61
N GLN A 62 0.95 -6.51 -7.87
CA GLN A 62 1.40 -7.34 -9.00
C GLN A 62 2.89 -7.68 -8.88
N GLU A 63 3.71 -6.70 -8.49
CA GLU A 63 5.14 -6.93 -8.27
C GLU A 63 5.36 -7.91 -7.12
N PHE A 64 4.63 -7.73 -6.03
CA PHE A 64 4.66 -8.62 -4.87
C PHE A 64 4.29 -10.05 -5.30
N LYS A 65 3.17 -10.20 -6.01
CA LYS A 65 2.71 -11.50 -6.52
C LYS A 65 3.80 -12.17 -7.36
N SER A 66 4.39 -11.42 -8.29
CA SER A 66 5.41 -11.95 -9.19
C SER A 66 6.61 -12.50 -8.39
N ARG A 67 7.07 -11.75 -7.39
CA ARG A 67 8.21 -12.17 -6.58
C ARG A 67 7.86 -13.35 -5.68
N VAL A 68 6.67 -13.35 -5.08
CA VAL A 68 6.23 -14.48 -4.24
C VAL A 68 6.19 -15.76 -5.07
N GLU A 69 5.60 -15.70 -6.27
CA GLU A 69 5.49 -16.87 -7.13
C GLU A 69 6.86 -17.36 -7.57
N GLU A 70 7.78 -16.43 -7.89
CA GLU A 70 9.14 -16.79 -8.24
C GLU A 70 9.88 -17.43 -7.06
N TYR A 71 9.88 -16.76 -5.90
CA TYR A 71 10.68 -17.22 -4.75
C TYR A 71 10.13 -18.49 -4.13
N SER A 72 8.83 -18.77 -4.30
CA SER A 72 8.24 -20.01 -3.83
C SER A 72 8.32 -21.14 -4.86
N ASN A 73 8.99 -20.90 -5.99
CA ASN A 73 9.09 -21.85 -7.11
C ASN A 73 7.72 -22.31 -7.58
N GLY A 74 6.75 -21.38 -7.58
CA GLY A 74 5.40 -21.63 -8.06
C GLY A 74 4.49 -22.36 -7.06
N SER A 75 4.97 -22.62 -5.85
CA SER A 75 4.13 -23.32 -4.87
C SER A 75 3.07 -22.39 -4.26
N ILE A 76 3.26 -21.07 -4.30
CA ILE A 76 2.25 -20.10 -3.90
C ILE A 76 1.73 -19.41 -5.16
N GLU A 77 0.42 -19.39 -5.32
CA GLU A 77 -0.25 -18.64 -6.37
C GLU A 77 -1.12 -17.58 -5.72
N LEU A 78 -0.95 -16.32 -6.11
CA LEU A 78 -1.72 -15.21 -5.56
C LEU A 78 -2.67 -14.66 -6.62
N THR A 79 -3.89 -14.33 -6.19
CA THR A 79 -4.87 -13.63 -7.03
C THR A 79 -5.18 -12.29 -6.39
N ILE A 80 -5.03 -11.21 -7.15
CA ILE A 80 -5.23 -9.85 -6.64
C ILE A 80 -6.65 -9.40 -6.93
N TYR A 81 -7.33 -8.86 -5.92
CA TYR A 81 -8.69 -8.32 -6.01
C TYR A 81 -8.66 -6.81 -5.73
N PRO A 82 -9.01 -6.00 -6.72
CA PRO A 82 -9.01 -4.54 -6.56
C PRO A 82 -10.31 -4.02 -5.93
N ASN A 83 -10.37 -2.72 -5.71
CA ASN A 83 -11.57 -1.96 -5.34
C ASN A 83 -12.18 -2.37 -4.01
N GLY A 84 -11.43 -3.02 -3.15
CA GLY A 84 -11.97 -3.49 -1.86
C GLY A 84 -13.10 -4.49 -2.03
N SER A 85 -13.15 -5.20 -3.16
CA SER A 85 -14.30 -6.03 -3.52
C SER A 85 -14.54 -7.19 -2.56
N LEU A 86 -13.49 -7.69 -1.90
CA LEU A 86 -13.65 -8.83 -0.98
C LEU A 86 -14.09 -8.41 0.43
N TYR A 87 -14.16 -7.10 0.71
CA TYR A 87 -14.57 -6.61 2.05
C TYR A 87 -15.57 -5.45 1.97
N GLY A 88 -16.27 -5.33 0.84
CA GLY A 88 -17.32 -4.32 0.70
C GLY A 88 -16.81 -2.88 0.75
N GLY A 89 -15.54 -2.66 0.46
CA GLY A 89 -14.96 -1.32 0.45
C GLY A 89 -14.71 -0.72 1.82
N ASP A 90 -14.94 -1.47 2.91
CA ASP A 90 -14.78 -0.98 4.28
C ASP A 90 -13.45 -1.47 4.85
N GLY A 91 -12.51 -0.54 5.07
CA GLY A 91 -11.18 -0.87 5.57
C GLY A 91 -11.19 -1.54 6.95
N ASN A 92 -12.10 -1.14 7.83
CA ASN A 92 -12.20 -1.79 9.15
C ASN A 92 -12.64 -3.24 9.00
N ALA A 93 -13.58 -3.51 8.08
CA ALA A 93 -13.99 -4.88 7.79
C ALA A 93 -12.83 -5.69 7.22
N ALA A 94 -11.98 -5.05 6.39
CA ALA A 94 -10.81 -5.72 5.82
C ALA A 94 -9.84 -6.16 6.92
N ILE A 95 -9.56 -5.28 7.88
CA ILE A 95 -8.62 -5.61 8.98
C ILE A 95 -9.19 -6.74 9.83
N SER A 96 -10.47 -6.67 10.18
CA SER A 96 -11.13 -7.74 10.93
C SER A 96 -11.08 -9.07 10.16
N SER A 97 -11.29 -9.02 8.85
CA SER A 97 -11.35 -10.24 8.02
C SER A 97 -9.97 -10.89 7.84
N VAL A 98 -8.91 -10.10 7.69
CA VAL A 98 -7.57 -10.70 7.60
C VAL A 98 -7.16 -11.23 8.98
N GLY A 99 -7.56 -10.54 10.05
CA GLY A 99 -7.27 -11.00 11.42
C GLY A 99 -7.94 -12.32 11.76
N ASN A 100 -9.17 -12.54 11.28
CA ASN A 100 -9.90 -13.77 11.58
C ASN A 100 -9.71 -14.88 10.54
N GLY A 101 -9.00 -14.61 9.44
CA GLY A 101 -8.70 -15.60 8.43
C GLY A 101 -9.70 -15.68 7.29
N SER A 102 -10.73 -14.83 7.27
CA SER A 102 -11.67 -14.76 6.13
C SER A 102 -10.98 -14.26 4.86
N LEU A 103 -9.96 -13.41 5.02
CA LEU A 103 -9.08 -12.97 3.94
C LEU A 103 -7.66 -13.43 4.25
N ASP A 104 -6.88 -13.66 3.21
CA ASP A 104 -5.50 -14.14 3.37
C ASP A 104 -4.52 -12.98 3.55
N ILE A 105 -4.48 -12.07 2.58
CA ILE A 105 -3.55 -10.92 2.58
C ILE A 105 -4.35 -9.68 2.19
N VAL A 106 -4.16 -8.61 2.96
CA VAL A 106 -4.79 -7.31 2.66
C VAL A 106 -3.69 -6.24 2.70
N ILE A 107 -3.65 -5.39 1.69
CA ILE A 107 -2.72 -4.26 1.69
C ILE A 107 -3.54 -3.00 1.95
N LEU A 108 -3.33 -2.39 3.12
CA LEU A 108 -4.10 -1.23 3.57
C LEU A 108 -3.20 -0.19 4.21
N ALA A 109 -3.66 1.06 4.16
CA ALA A 109 -2.94 2.18 4.77
C ALA A 109 -2.82 1.99 6.28
N SER A 110 -1.64 2.28 6.82
CA SER A 110 -1.38 2.15 8.25
C SER A 110 -2.33 3.02 9.09
N SER A 111 -2.79 4.15 8.53
CA SER A 111 -3.71 5.05 9.21
C SER A 111 -5.01 4.37 9.63
N LEU A 112 -5.45 3.34 8.90
CA LEU A 112 -6.70 2.63 9.24
C LEU A 112 -6.51 1.69 10.43
N TYR A 113 -5.30 1.27 10.71
CA TYR A 113 -5.02 0.39 11.85
C TYR A 113 -5.19 1.09 13.19
N ALA A 114 -5.15 2.44 13.21
CA ALA A 114 -5.30 3.19 14.45
C ALA A 114 -6.66 2.98 15.14
N SER A 115 -7.70 2.63 14.37
CA SER A 115 -9.01 2.30 14.96
C SER A 115 -8.94 1.04 15.82
N PHE A 116 -7.97 0.17 15.57
CA PHE A 116 -7.78 -1.09 16.31
C PHE A 116 -6.69 -0.97 17.37
N ASP A 117 -5.68 -0.16 17.09
CA ASP A 117 -4.55 0.06 18.00
C ASP A 117 -4.15 1.54 17.94
N PRO A 118 -4.50 2.32 18.98
CA PRO A 118 -4.20 3.75 18.98
C PRO A 118 -2.73 4.11 18.79
N SER A 119 -1.80 3.18 19.09
CA SER A 119 -0.37 3.43 18.86
C SER A 119 -0.10 3.86 17.41
N PHE A 120 -0.89 3.36 16.45
CA PHE A 120 -0.70 3.70 15.04
C PHE A 120 -0.99 5.16 14.72
N TYR A 121 -1.68 5.89 15.60
CA TYR A 121 -1.85 7.33 15.39
C TYR A 121 -0.50 8.05 15.27
N VAL A 122 0.56 7.52 15.88
CA VAL A 122 1.84 8.24 15.92
C VAL A 122 2.40 8.50 14.51
N VAL A 123 2.17 7.58 13.56
CA VAL A 123 2.69 7.78 12.20
C VAL A 123 1.78 8.66 11.35
N SER A 124 0.62 9.07 11.89
CA SER A 124 -0.29 9.99 11.21
C SER A 124 -0.10 11.44 11.61
N VAL A 125 0.84 11.74 12.52
CA VAL A 125 1.04 13.12 13.00
C VAL A 125 1.48 13.99 11.83
N PRO A 126 0.71 15.04 11.50
CA PRO A 126 1.05 15.86 10.34
C PRO A 126 2.38 16.58 10.51
N TYR A 127 3.16 16.62 9.43
CA TYR A 127 4.44 17.30 9.37
C TYR A 127 5.48 16.74 10.35
N LEU A 128 5.28 15.51 10.81
CA LEU A 128 6.24 14.86 11.70
C LEU A 128 7.47 14.41 10.92
N PHE A 129 7.28 13.73 9.81
CA PHE A 129 8.37 13.25 8.97
C PHE A 129 8.74 14.34 7.96
N ASP A 130 10.02 14.64 7.80
CA ASP A 130 10.48 15.71 6.92
C ASP A 130 10.35 15.32 5.44
N ASP A 131 10.53 14.04 5.15
CA ASP A 131 10.40 13.52 3.80
C ASP A 131 10.08 12.03 3.86
N THR A 132 9.80 11.44 2.70
CA THR A 132 9.43 10.03 2.63
C THR A 132 10.59 9.11 3.00
N LYS A 133 11.84 9.56 2.78
CA LYS A 133 12.99 8.77 3.19
C LYS A 133 13.05 8.65 4.71
N GLN A 134 12.75 9.73 5.44
CA GLN A 134 12.74 9.67 6.90
C GLN A 134 11.68 8.68 7.39
N LEU A 135 10.51 8.66 6.75
CA LEU A 135 9.50 7.66 7.10
C LEU A 135 10.00 6.25 6.81
N GLN A 136 10.62 6.03 5.65
CA GLN A 136 11.16 4.71 5.32
C GLN A 136 12.22 4.29 6.35
N ASP A 137 13.10 5.20 6.74
CA ASP A 137 14.10 4.93 7.77
C ASP A 137 13.44 4.57 9.10
N TYR A 138 12.35 5.27 9.43
CA TYR A 138 11.58 4.98 10.65
C TYR A 138 10.97 3.58 10.58
N LEU A 139 10.34 3.23 9.45
CA LEU A 139 9.72 1.91 9.27
C LEU A 139 10.75 0.78 9.42
N ASN A 140 12.01 1.05 9.07
CA ASN A 140 13.08 0.07 9.13
C ASN A 140 13.87 0.13 10.44
N SER A 141 13.56 1.09 11.30
CA SER A 141 14.18 1.21 12.62
C SER A 141 13.52 0.23 13.60
N ASP A 142 14.17 0.02 14.75
CA ASP A 142 13.59 -0.82 15.78
C ASP A 142 12.24 -0.29 16.27
N ILE A 143 12.11 1.04 16.40
CA ILE A 143 10.86 1.65 16.87
C ILE A 143 9.73 1.35 15.88
N GLY A 144 9.98 1.59 14.61
CA GLY A 144 8.98 1.39 13.56
C GLY A 144 8.62 -0.08 13.41
N LYS A 145 9.62 -0.95 13.43
CA LYS A 145 9.39 -2.40 13.31
C LYS A 145 8.56 -2.91 14.48
N ASP A 146 8.86 -2.47 15.70
CA ASP A 146 8.09 -2.87 16.88
C ASP A 146 6.64 -2.45 16.74
N LEU A 147 6.41 -1.19 16.28
CA LEU A 147 5.04 -0.71 16.09
C LEU A 147 4.31 -1.54 15.02
N PHE A 148 4.89 -1.70 13.85
CA PHE A 148 4.20 -2.36 12.74
C PHE A 148 4.02 -3.85 12.99
N ASN A 149 4.95 -4.50 13.70
CA ASN A 149 4.81 -5.90 14.05
C ASN A 149 3.77 -6.12 15.16
N SER A 150 3.36 -5.05 15.87
CA SER A 150 2.37 -5.18 16.95
C SER A 150 1.00 -5.61 16.42
N VAL A 151 0.76 -5.56 15.10
CA VAL A 151 -0.49 -6.06 14.51
C VAL A 151 -0.66 -7.58 14.73
N GLU A 152 0.38 -8.27 15.18
CA GLU A 152 0.26 -9.68 15.53
C GLU A 152 -0.78 -9.90 16.64
N SER A 153 -1.00 -8.91 17.49
CA SER A 153 -2.06 -9.01 18.51
C SER A 153 -3.46 -9.06 17.91
N MET A 154 -3.59 -8.68 16.64
CA MET A 154 -4.86 -8.72 15.88
C MET A 154 -4.99 -9.99 15.04
N GLY A 155 -4.02 -10.91 15.12
CA GLY A 155 -3.99 -12.10 14.25
C GLY A 155 -3.42 -11.81 12.86
N ILE A 156 -2.69 -10.70 12.72
CA ILE A 156 -2.14 -10.24 11.44
C ILE A 156 -0.61 -10.18 11.54
N THR A 157 0.08 -10.68 10.52
CA THR A 157 1.51 -10.51 10.41
C THR A 157 1.78 -9.43 9.36
N CYS A 158 2.56 -8.42 9.73
CA CYS A 158 3.02 -7.40 8.79
C CYS A 158 4.18 -7.99 8.00
N LEU A 159 3.93 -8.39 6.75
CA LEU A 159 4.99 -8.93 5.88
C LEU A 159 5.95 -7.84 5.43
N GLY A 160 5.45 -6.63 5.30
CA GLY A 160 6.23 -5.48 4.89
C GLY A 160 5.41 -4.21 5.00
N SER A 161 6.12 -3.08 5.00
CA SER A 161 5.51 -1.76 5.04
C SER A 161 6.11 -0.92 3.93
N TRP A 162 5.24 -0.29 3.14
CA TRP A 162 5.65 0.42 1.91
C TRP A 162 5.29 1.89 2.03
N THR A 163 6.30 2.76 2.04
CA THR A 163 6.14 4.21 2.18
C THR A 163 5.41 4.79 0.96
N ARG A 164 4.41 5.62 1.22
CA ARG A 164 3.67 6.33 0.19
C ARG A 164 4.21 7.76 0.04
N SER A 165 3.97 8.36 -1.13
CA SER A 165 4.21 9.79 -1.32
C SER A 165 3.33 10.60 -0.36
N PHE A 166 3.73 11.83 -0.05
CA PHE A 166 2.94 12.70 0.82
C PHE A 166 1.54 12.94 0.27
N ARG A 167 0.62 13.09 1.19
CA ARG A 167 -0.78 13.37 0.89
C ARG A 167 -0.98 14.85 0.58
N GLN A 168 -1.87 15.13 -0.37
CA GLN A 168 -2.20 16.46 -0.87
C GLN A 168 -3.70 16.66 -0.74
N VAL A 169 -4.14 17.93 -0.71
CA VAL A 169 -5.56 18.24 -0.63
C VAL A 169 -6.10 18.54 -2.04
N THR A 170 -7.21 17.92 -2.42
CA THR A 170 -7.98 18.35 -3.59
C THR A 170 -9.32 18.90 -3.12
N ASN A 171 -9.90 19.82 -3.90
CA ASN A 171 -11.24 20.33 -3.60
C ASN A 171 -11.84 21.02 -4.83
N SER A 172 -13.13 21.35 -4.73
CA SER A 172 -13.88 21.98 -5.83
C SER A 172 -14.03 23.49 -5.67
N LYS A 173 -13.53 24.09 -4.57
CA LYS A 173 -13.86 25.46 -4.21
C LYS A 173 -12.76 26.48 -4.53
N LYS A 174 -11.51 26.21 -4.11
CA LYS A 174 -10.43 27.18 -4.23
C LYS A 174 -9.03 26.56 -3.97
N PRO A 175 -7.97 27.21 -4.43
CA PRO A 175 -6.63 26.79 -4.05
C PRO A 175 -6.45 26.90 -2.53
N ILE A 176 -5.71 25.95 -1.95
CA ILE A 176 -5.38 25.97 -0.52
C ILE A 176 -3.93 26.43 -0.38
N ASN A 177 -3.73 27.54 0.32
CA ASN A 177 -2.41 28.08 0.60
C ASN A 177 -2.09 28.08 2.10
N SER A 178 -3.11 28.16 2.94
CA SER A 178 -2.94 28.25 4.39
C SER A 178 -4.09 27.54 5.09
N PRO A 179 -3.96 27.29 6.40
CA PRO A 179 -5.08 26.70 7.14
C PRO A 179 -6.39 27.51 6.99
N ALA A 180 -6.30 28.84 6.91
CA ALA A 180 -7.48 29.68 6.76
C ALA A 180 -8.30 29.33 5.51
N ASP A 181 -7.65 28.84 4.46
CA ASP A 181 -8.34 28.46 3.23
C ASP A 181 -9.21 27.21 3.41
N LEU A 182 -8.96 26.45 4.45
CA LEU A 182 -9.78 25.25 4.76
C LEU A 182 -11.03 25.56 5.57
N GLU A 183 -11.20 26.81 6.05
CA GLU A 183 -12.31 27.20 6.90
C GLU A 183 -13.65 26.83 6.27
N GLY A 184 -14.42 26.00 6.98
CA GLY A 184 -15.77 25.59 6.55
C GLY A 184 -15.80 24.57 5.43
N MET A 185 -14.65 24.15 4.91
CA MET A 185 -14.60 23.18 3.81
C MET A 185 -14.97 21.78 4.31
N VAL A 186 -15.91 21.13 3.64
CA VAL A 186 -16.29 19.76 3.99
C VAL A 186 -15.27 18.83 3.36
N LEU A 187 -14.32 18.36 4.16
CA LEU A 187 -13.16 17.61 3.69
C LEU A 187 -13.23 16.18 4.20
N ARG A 188 -13.25 15.23 3.27
CA ARG A 188 -13.20 13.81 3.64
C ARG A 188 -11.80 13.46 4.14
N THR A 189 -11.78 12.69 5.22
CA THR A 189 -10.56 12.05 5.70
C THR A 189 -10.80 10.53 5.75
N PRO A 190 -9.74 9.73 5.77
CA PRO A 190 -9.93 8.31 6.12
C PRO A 190 -10.49 8.20 7.54
N SER A 191 -10.92 6.98 7.90
CA SER A 191 -11.47 6.71 9.24
C SER A 191 -10.33 6.68 10.26
N ASN A 192 -9.85 7.88 10.59
CA ASN A 192 -8.71 8.08 11.49
C ASN A 192 -8.95 9.39 12.25
N SER A 193 -9.15 9.27 13.55
CA SER A 193 -9.53 10.42 14.38
C SER A 193 -8.44 11.49 14.45
N LEU A 194 -7.18 11.13 14.27
CA LEU A 194 -6.11 12.12 14.31
C LEU A 194 -6.17 13.03 13.08
N TYR A 195 -6.49 12.49 11.91
CA TYR A 195 -6.73 13.31 10.72
C TYR A 195 -7.86 14.30 10.99
N VAL A 196 -8.95 13.82 11.62
CA VAL A 196 -10.11 14.65 11.94
C VAL A 196 -9.70 15.81 12.87
N GLU A 197 -8.91 15.49 13.91
CA GLU A 197 -8.44 16.53 14.84
C GLU A 197 -7.62 17.61 14.13
N PHE A 198 -6.69 17.18 13.26
CA PHE A 198 -5.82 18.12 12.57
C PHE A 198 -6.63 19.05 11.65
N PHE A 199 -7.46 18.46 10.78
CA PHE A 199 -8.20 19.28 9.81
C PHE A 199 -9.26 20.13 10.49
N THR A 200 -9.85 19.65 11.58
CA THR A 200 -10.77 20.46 12.39
C THR A 200 -10.02 21.67 12.97
N ALA A 201 -8.81 21.46 13.47
CA ALA A 201 -8.01 22.57 13.98
C ALA A 201 -7.63 23.59 12.89
N CYS A 202 -7.57 23.13 11.62
CA CYS A 202 -7.37 24.03 10.49
C CYS A 202 -8.64 24.79 10.09
N GLY A 203 -9.79 24.42 10.67
CA GLY A 203 -11.06 25.08 10.37
C GLY A 203 -11.99 24.32 9.44
N ALA A 204 -11.56 23.15 8.95
CA ALA A 204 -12.39 22.36 8.05
C ALA A 204 -13.49 21.61 8.81
N ASN A 205 -14.53 21.24 8.08
CA ASN A 205 -15.51 20.25 8.53
C ASN A 205 -15.00 18.88 8.08
N ALA A 206 -14.15 18.28 8.91
CA ALA A 206 -13.51 17.01 8.58
C ALA A 206 -14.51 15.86 8.71
N THR A 207 -14.66 15.07 7.67
CA THR A 207 -15.69 14.03 7.55
C THR A 207 -15.03 12.69 7.26
N PRO A 208 -14.86 11.82 8.26
CA PRO A 208 -14.30 10.51 8.00
C PRO A 208 -15.26 9.66 7.15
N MET A 209 -14.72 8.90 6.20
CA MET A 209 -15.55 8.17 5.24
C MET A 209 -14.71 7.08 4.59
N SER A 210 -15.31 5.91 4.36
CA SER A 210 -14.66 4.83 3.62
C SER A 210 -14.27 5.31 2.22
N PHE A 211 -13.10 4.90 1.75
CA PHE A 211 -12.60 5.36 0.45
C PHE A 211 -13.57 5.06 -0.70
N SER A 212 -14.23 3.91 -0.65
CA SER A 212 -15.16 3.50 -1.72
C SER A 212 -16.34 4.46 -1.92
N GLU A 213 -16.63 5.32 -0.94
CA GLU A 213 -17.76 6.27 -0.99
C GLU A 213 -17.34 7.64 -1.52
N VAL A 214 -16.03 7.91 -1.65
CA VAL A 214 -15.54 9.28 -1.83
C VAL A 214 -15.94 9.86 -3.18
N TYR A 215 -15.72 9.13 -4.28
CA TYR A 215 -16.04 9.69 -5.61
C TYR A 215 -17.50 10.15 -5.68
N ASN A 216 -18.43 9.30 -5.24
CA ASN A 216 -19.85 9.64 -5.30
C ASN A 216 -20.18 10.85 -4.43
N ALA A 217 -19.58 10.95 -3.25
CA ALA A 217 -19.82 12.10 -2.38
C ALA A 217 -19.27 13.40 -2.97
N LEU A 218 -18.11 13.33 -3.64
CA LEU A 218 -17.57 14.50 -4.37
C LEU A 218 -18.48 14.87 -5.54
N GLN A 219 -18.95 13.87 -6.27
CA GLN A 219 -19.83 14.09 -7.43
C GLN A 219 -21.16 14.75 -7.02
N LEU A 220 -21.69 14.33 -5.87
CA LEU A 220 -22.96 14.86 -5.35
C LEU A 220 -22.78 16.18 -4.56
N ASN A 221 -21.54 16.63 -4.44
CA ASN A 221 -21.20 17.86 -3.68
C ASN A 221 -21.58 17.78 -2.20
N THR A 222 -21.67 16.57 -1.64
CA THR A 222 -21.80 16.41 -0.19
C THR A 222 -20.45 16.53 0.50
N LEU A 223 -19.36 16.41 -0.29
CA LEU A 223 -18.01 16.76 0.12
C LEU A 223 -17.49 17.86 -0.81
N ASP A 224 -16.70 18.77 -0.27
CA ASP A 224 -15.98 19.76 -1.08
C ASP A 224 -14.64 19.23 -1.54
N GLY A 225 -14.01 18.35 -0.75
CA GLY A 225 -12.68 17.86 -1.08
C GLY A 225 -12.30 16.60 -0.31
N GLN A 226 -11.10 16.17 -0.60
CA GLN A 226 -10.49 15.00 0.02
C GLN A 226 -8.97 15.20 0.04
N GLU A 227 -8.24 14.27 0.64
CA GLU A 227 -6.79 14.34 0.68
C GLU A 227 -6.20 12.94 0.51
N ASN A 228 -5.16 12.83 -0.30
CA ASN A 228 -4.50 11.58 -0.67
C ASN A 228 -3.23 11.90 -1.43
N PRO A 229 -2.30 10.95 -1.55
CA PRO A 229 -1.18 11.12 -2.51
C PRO A 229 -1.71 11.32 -3.92
N VAL A 230 -0.89 11.95 -4.77
CA VAL A 230 -1.30 12.42 -6.09
C VAL A 230 -1.85 11.33 -7.01
N ASP A 231 -1.39 10.09 -6.85
CA ASP A 231 -1.86 9.00 -7.70
C ASP A 231 -3.34 8.69 -7.48
N VAL A 232 -3.84 8.89 -6.26
CA VAL A 232 -5.21 8.50 -5.93
C VAL A 232 -6.22 9.35 -6.71
N PRO A 233 -6.18 10.69 -6.68
CA PRO A 233 -7.10 11.45 -7.53
C PRO A 233 -6.90 11.19 -9.02
N ALA A 234 -5.68 10.90 -9.46
CA ALA A 234 -5.40 10.64 -10.86
C ALA A 234 -6.03 9.33 -11.33
N THR A 235 -5.81 8.23 -10.62
CA THR A 235 -6.27 6.91 -11.06
C THR A 235 -7.74 6.64 -10.73
N ASN A 236 -8.33 7.45 -9.85
CA ASN A 236 -9.76 7.33 -9.50
C ASN A 236 -10.62 8.39 -10.19
N ASN A 237 -10.06 9.09 -11.16
CA ASN A 237 -10.80 10.06 -11.98
C ASN A 237 -11.38 11.22 -11.16
N PHE A 238 -10.73 11.59 -10.05
CA PHE A 238 -11.23 12.70 -9.21
C PHE A 238 -11.18 14.03 -9.95
N TYR A 239 -10.36 14.15 -11.02
CA TYR A 239 -10.35 15.37 -11.83
C TYR A 239 -11.73 15.66 -12.45
N GLU A 240 -12.62 14.67 -12.51
CA GLU A 240 -13.99 14.89 -13.02
C GLU A 240 -14.84 15.64 -12.00
N VAL A 241 -14.48 15.59 -10.72
CA VAL A 241 -15.30 16.10 -9.60
C VAL A 241 -14.53 17.03 -8.67
N GLN A 242 -13.27 17.36 -9.01
CA GLN A 242 -12.42 18.26 -8.23
C GLN A 242 -11.73 19.23 -9.17
N LYS A 243 -11.56 20.48 -8.75
CA LYS A 243 -10.95 21.49 -9.58
C LYS A 243 -9.53 21.87 -9.17
N TYR A 244 -9.21 21.76 -7.90
CA TYR A 244 -7.93 22.24 -7.36
C TYR A 244 -7.19 21.11 -6.65
N ILE A 245 -5.85 21.10 -6.82
CA ILE A 245 -4.97 20.26 -6.01
C ILE A 245 -3.86 21.14 -5.44
N SER A 246 -3.70 21.09 -4.13
CA SER A 246 -2.73 21.91 -3.40
C SER A 246 -1.71 21.02 -2.71
N ALA A 247 -0.43 21.35 -2.88
CA ALA A 247 0.69 20.56 -2.36
C ALA A 247 0.90 20.87 -0.87
N THR A 248 -0.01 20.40 -0.04
CA THR A 248 0.07 20.61 1.41
C THR A 248 1.10 19.70 2.07
N ASN A 249 1.41 18.54 1.49
CA ASN A 249 2.40 17.60 2.03
C ASN A 249 2.20 17.36 3.53
N HIS A 250 0.94 17.17 3.94
CA HIS A 250 0.61 17.25 5.36
C HIS A 250 0.89 15.97 6.13
N ILE A 251 0.77 14.81 5.49
CA ILE A 251 0.97 13.52 6.16
C ILE A 251 1.70 12.58 5.20
N ALA A 252 2.72 11.92 5.73
CA ALA A 252 3.33 10.76 5.09
C ALA A 252 2.59 9.53 5.62
N ASP A 253 2.37 8.53 4.76
CA ASP A 253 1.62 7.33 5.14
C ASP A 253 2.38 6.11 4.62
N ALA A 254 1.95 4.93 5.04
CA ALA A 254 2.54 3.67 4.57
C ALA A 254 1.44 2.65 4.35
N TRP A 255 1.67 1.74 3.42
CA TRP A 255 0.83 0.56 3.26
C TRP A 255 1.36 -0.55 4.16
N ILE A 256 0.47 -1.26 4.83
CA ILE A 256 0.81 -2.49 5.55
C ILE A 256 0.40 -3.66 4.68
N VAL A 257 1.36 -4.55 4.39
CA VAL A 257 1.08 -5.82 3.72
C VAL A 257 0.78 -6.82 4.83
N GLY A 258 -0.51 -6.96 5.16
CA GLY A 258 -0.95 -7.76 6.30
C GLY A 258 -1.45 -9.13 5.86
N MET A 259 -0.94 -10.16 6.51
CA MET A 259 -1.36 -11.53 6.24
C MET A 259 -1.90 -12.18 7.50
N ASN A 260 -2.93 -13.00 7.38
CA ASN A 260 -3.43 -13.77 8.52
C ASN A 260 -2.29 -14.61 9.10
N THR A 261 -2.03 -14.44 10.39
CA THR A 261 -0.88 -15.08 11.06
C THR A 261 -0.98 -16.61 11.04
N ASN A 262 -2.16 -17.16 11.30
CA ASN A 262 -2.32 -18.61 11.34
C ASN A 262 -2.07 -19.24 9.96
N LYS A 263 -2.52 -18.56 8.89
CA LYS A 263 -2.28 -19.06 7.54
C LYS A 263 -0.79 -19.03 7.20
N LEU A 264 -0.11 -17.94 7.56
CA LEU A 264 1.33 -17.82 7.34
C LEU A 264 2.07 -18.95 8.08
N ASN A 265 1.75 -19.14 9.35
CA ASN A 265 2.42 -20.15 10.19
C ASN A 265 2.17 -21.57 9.68
N GLY A 266 1.10 -21.80 8.93
CA GLY A 266 0.78 -23.10 8.35
C GLY A 266 1.55 -23.43 7.08
N LEU A 267 2.29 -22.47 6.54
CA LEU A 267 3.08 -22.66 5.31
C LEU A 267 4.44 -23.25 5.64
N THR A 268 5.12 -23.78 4.62
CA THR A 268 6.51 -24.25 4.81
C THR A 268 7.43 -23.06 5.07
N GLU A 269 8.61 -23.32 5.59
CA GLU A 269 9.61 -22.28 5.82
C GLU A 269 9.96 -21.57 4.51
N ASN A 270 10.14 -22.34 3.41
CA ASN A 270 10.42 -21.75 2.10
C ASN A 270 9.31 -20.79 1.67
N GLN A 271 8.06 -21.18 1.87
CA GLN A 271 6.91 -20.36 1.51
C GLN A 271 6.84 -19.10 2.37
N GLN A 272 7.07 -19.22 3.68
CA GLN A 272 7.10 -18.07 4.57
C GLN A 272 8.20 -17.09 4.17
N ASN A 273 9.39 -17.62 3.87
CA ASN A 273 10.52 -16.80 3.45
C ASN A 273 10.22 -16.07 2.13
N ALA A 274 9.56 -16.75 1.19
CA ALA A 274 9.19 -16.14 -0.09
C ALA A 274 8.29 -14.92 0.12
N LEU A 275 7.30 -15.05 1.01
CA LEU A 275 6.37 -13.95 1.32
C LEU A 275 7.10 -12.78 1.97
N HIS A 276 7.92 -13.06 2.98
CA HIS A 276 8.67 -12.02 3.67
C HIS A 276 9.65 -11.30 2.75
N GLN A 277 10.43 -12.07 1.99
CA GLN A 277 11.43 -11.48 1.10
C GLN A 277 10.77 -10.59 0.05
N ALA A 278 9.70 -11.08 -0.58
CA ALA A 278 8.99 -10.32 -1.62
C ALA A 278 8.46 -9.01 -1.05
N ALA A 279 7.81 -9.06 0.13
CA ALA A 279 7.25 -7.86 0.74
C ALA A 279 8.35 -6.86 1.12
N GLU A 280 9.47 -7.34 1.67
CA GLU A 280 10.57 -6.47 2.06
C GLU A 280 11.20 -5.78 0.84
N GLU A 281 11.41 -6.52 -0.24
CA GLU A 281 11.99 -5.95 -1.46
C GLU A 281 11.07 -4.95 -2.13
N CYS A 282 9.77 -5.16 -2.04
CA CYS A 282 8.80 -4.24 -2.64
C CYS A 282 8.77 -2.88 -1.95
N GLN A 283 9.30 -2.74 -0.74
CA GLN A 283 9.37 -1.44 -0.08
C GLN A 283 10.16 -0.44 -0.94
N GLN A 284 11.36 -0.81 -1.37
CA GLN A 284 12.19 0.08 -2.20
C GLN A 284 11.65 0.17 -3.62
N TRP A 285 11.14 -0.94 -4.14
CA TRP A 285 10.52 -0.93 -5.47
C TRP A 285 9.40 0.12 -5.53
N TYR A 286 8.57 0.19 -4.49
CA TYR A 286 7.43 1.10 -4.46
C TYR A 286 7.88 2.57 -4.37
N VAL A 287 8.90 2.85 -3.55
CA VAL A 287 9.47 4.20 -3.47
C VAL A 287 9.97 4.64 -4.86
N ASP A 288 10.71 3.77 -5.55
CA ASP A 288 11.25 4.07 -6.86
C ASP A 288 10.13 4.26 -7.90
N TYR A 289 9.11 3.43 -7.83
CA TYR A 289 7.94 3.49 -8.71
C TYR A 289 7.23 4.84 -8.57
N GLN A 290 6.99 5.27 -7.34
CA GLN A 290 6.35 6.56 -7.07
C GLN A 290 7.21 7.72 -7.57
N ALA A 291 8.52 7.68 -7.32
CA ALA A 291 9.43 8.73 -7.76
C ALA A 291 9.39 8.90 -9.28
N GLU A 292 9.27 7.78 -10.00
CA GLU A 292 9.18 7.81 -11.46
C GLU A 292 7.83 8.32 -11.95
N LYS A 293 6.74 8.00 -11.25
CA LYS A 293 5.38 8.18 -11.77
C LYS A 293 4.63 9.41 -11.26
N ASP A 294 5.02 9.97 -10.10
CA ASP A 294 4.22 11.04 -9.48
C ASP A 294 4.09 12.26 -10.40
N GLY A 295 5.14 12.61 -11.14
CA GLY A 295 5.08 13.73 -12.08
C GLY A 295 4.07 13.49 -13.19
N GLU A 296 3.97 12.25 -13.68
CA GLU A 296 3.00 11.88 -14.71
C GLU A 296 1.57 11.97 -14.15
N MET A 297 1.38 11.58 -12.90
CA MET A 297 0.05 11.65 -12.27
C MET A 297 -0.39 13.11 -12.11
N LEU A 298 0.51 13.97 -11.64
CA LEU A 298 0.19 15.40 -11.52
C LEU A 298 -0.15 15.99 -12.89
N LYS A 299 0.63 15.64 -13.91
CA LYS A 299 0.37 16.10 -15.27
C LYS A 299 -1.00 15.62 -15.76
N LEU A 300 -1.37 14.38 -15.46
CA LEU A 300 -2.68 13.86 -15.85
C LEU A 300 -3.79 14.72 -15.23
N LEU A 301 -3.65 15.08 -13.95
CA LEU A 301 -4.64 15.92 -13.29
C LEU A 301 -4.75 17.30 -13.95
N THR A 302 -3.61 17.95 -14.19
CA THR A 302 -3.63 19.29 -14.79
C THR A 302 -4.06 19.27 -16.26
N ASP A 303 -3.69 18.23 -17.01
CA ASP A 303 -4.17 18.07 -18.40
C ASP A 303 -5.69 17.90 -18.45
N ASN A 304 -6.29 17.41 -17.38
CA ASN A 304 -7.74 17.22 -17.28
C ASN A 304 -8.44 18.38 -16.55
N GLY A 305 -7.75 19.50 -16.41
CA GLY A 305 -8.38 20.75 -15.98
C GLY A 305 -8.19 21.12 -14.52
N MET A 306 -7.49 20.31 -13.73
CA MET A 306 -7.24 20.70 -12.34
C MET A 306 -6.16 21.77 -12.28
N GLU A 307 -6.29 22.68 -11.32
CA GLU A 307 -5.31 23.72 -11.06
C GLU A 307 -4.46 23.32 -9.88
N TYR A 308 -3.15 23.32 -10.09
CA TYR A 308 -2.17 22.92 -9.07
C TYR A 308 -1.51 24.15 -8.47
N ASN A 309 -1.31 24.14 -7.14
CA ASN A 309 -0.49 25.15 -6.48
C ASN A 309 0.40 24.53 -5.41
N GLU A 310 1.56 25.10 -5.26
CA GLU A 310 2.44 24.81 -4.13
C GLU A 310 2.06 25.75 -2.99
N VAL A 311 2.17 25.26 -1.75
CA VAL A 311 1.88 26.09 -0.57
C VAL A 311 3.11 26.97 -0.31
N PRO A 312 2.94 28.30 -0.18
CA PRO A 312 4.07 29.18 0.13
C PRO A 312 4.72 28.82 1.47
N GLU A 313 6.02 29.00 1.57
CA GLU A 313 6.79 28.58 2.76
C GLU A 313 6.24 29.17 4.06
N GLU A 314 5.88 30.45 4.08
CA GLU A 314 5.30 31.08 5.28
C GLU A 314 4.02 30.37 5.71
N ASP A 315 3.17 30.09 4.75
CA ASP A 315 1.88 29.44 5.00
C ASP A 315 2.06 27.96 5.36
N PHE A 316 3.08 27.33 4.80
CA PHE A 316 3.44 25.94 5.16
C PHE A 316 3.77 25.89 6.66
N GLN A 317 4.52 26.89 7.16
CA GLN A 317 4.85 26.94 8.58
C GLN A 317 3.60 27.13 9.46
N GLU A 318 2.56 27.76 8.94
CA GLU A 318 1.29 27.85 9.69
C GLU A 318 0.68 26.46 9.87
N PHE A 319 0.70 25.64 8.82
CA PHE A 319 0.22 24.23 8.92
C PHE A 319 1.05 23.45 9.94
N VAL A 320 2.37 23.61 9.89
CA VAL A 320 3.26 22.93 10.84
C VAL A 320 2.92 23.36 12.27
N SER A 321 2.68 24.64 12.48
CA SER A 321 2.34 25.17 13.82
C SER A 321 1.02 24.58 14.33
N VAL A 322 0.02 24.44 13.48
CA VAL A 322 -1.25 23.81 13.89
C VAL A 322 -0.99 22.41 14.43
N SER A 323 -0.18 21.63 13.70
CA SER A 323 0.15 20.27 14.14
C SER A 323 0.91 20.28 15.47
N GLN A 324 1.92 21.13 15.59
CA GLN A 324 2.75 21.15 16.80
C GLN A 324 1.96 21.56 18.04
N GLU A 325 1.02 22.49 17.89
CA GLU A 325 0.15 22.88 19.00
C GLU A 325 -0.74 21.70 19.46
N LEU A 326 -1.01 20.76 18.58
CA LEU A 326 -1.82 19.59 18.89
C LEU A 326 -0.99 18.40 19.42
N TYR A 327 0.34 18.50 19.48
CA TYR A 327 1.16 17.39 19.95
C TYR A 327 0.72 16.84 21.31
N PRO A 328 0.38 17.66 22.33
CA PRO A 328 -0.14 17.08 23.58
C PRO A 328 -1.41 16.24 23.38
N LYS A 329 -2.31 16.69 22.52
CA LYS A 329 -3.53 15.95 22.20
C LYS A 329 -3.20 14.67 21.43
N PHE A 330 -2.30 14.76 20.46
CA PHE A 330 -1.87 13.58 19.69
C PHE A 330 -1.23 12.53 20.58
N LYS A 331 -0.39 12.98 21.51
CA LYS A 331 0.27 12.08 22.47
C LYS A 331 -0.78 11.33 23.30
N GLU A 332 -1.81 12.04 23.76
CA GLU A 332 -2.92 11.44 24.49
C GLU A 332 -3.63 10.39 23.63
N MET A 333 -3.87 10.70 22.34
CA MET A 333 -4.55 9.80 21.41
C MET A 333 -3.75 8.52 21.16
N VAL A 334 -2.43 8.63 21.07
CA VAL A 334 -1.54 7.49 20.83
C VAL A 334 -1.59 6.48 21.98
N GLN A 335 -1.86 6.93 23.21
CA GLN A 335 -1.96 6.08 24.38
C GLN A 335 -0.68 5.27 24.63
N ASN A 336 0.46 5.83 24.29
CA ASN A 336 1.78 5.23 24.49
C ASN A 336 2.80 6.37 24.46
N ASP A 337 3.01 6.98 25.63
CA ASP A 337 3.86 8.15 25.76
C ASP A 337 5.31 7.87 25.32
N GLU A 338 5.81 6.70 25.67
CA GLU A 338 7.19 6.31 25.31
C GLU A 338 7.34 6.25 23.78
N LEU A 339 6.38 5.62 23.10
CA LEU A 339 6.40 5.53 21.64
C LEU A 339 6.29 6.91 21.00
N PHE A 340 5.37 7.75 21.51
CA PHE A 340 5.17 9.09 20.96
C PHE A 340 6.47 9.89 21.07
N ASP A 341 7.06 9.93 22.27
CA ASP A 341 8.27 10.71 22.52
C ASP A 341 9.44 10.17 21.69
N ALA A 342 9.59 8.85 21.59
CA ALA A 342 10.67 8.24 20.81
C ALA A 342 10.52 8.55 19.32
N THR A 343 9.29 8.55 18.82
CA THR A 343 9.04 8.84 17.40
C THR A 343 9.32 10.32 17.09
N VAL A 344 8.85 11.22 17.95
CA VAL A 344 9.13 12.65 17.78
C VAL A 344 10.65 12.91 17.82
N ALA A 345 11.36 12.27 18.75
CA ALA A 345 12.81 12.38 18.85
C ALA A 345 13.51 11.83 17.60
N PHE A 346 13.04 10.70 17.08
CA PHE A 346 13.57 10.12 15.84
C PHE A 346 13.50 11.12 14.70
N CYS A 347 12.43 11.91 14.65
CA CYS A 347 12.22 12.89 13.59
C CYS A 347 12.92 14.24 13.89
N GLY A 348 13.62 14.35 15.01
CA GLY A 348 14.36 15.56 15.36
C GLY A 348 13.47 16.71 15.82
N LYS A 349 12.30 16.39 16.35
CA LYS A 349 11.32 17.42 16.76
C LYS A 349 11.02 17.44 18.25
N ALA A 350 11.82 16.74 19.05
CA ALA A 350 11.64 16.69 20.50
C ALA A 350 12.10 18.01 21.15
#